data_6b0088c25369249758e9e06387eb9178
#
_entry.id   6b0088c25369249758e9e06387eb9178
#
_cell.length_a   1.000
_cell.length_b   1.000
_cell.length_c   1.000
_cell.angle_alpha   90.00
_cell.angle_beta   90.00
_cell.angle_gamma   90.00
#
_symmetry.space_group_name_H-M   'P 1'
#
loop_
_entity.id
_entity.type
_entity.pdbx_description
1 polymer ?
#
loop_
_entity_poly.entity_id
_entity_poly.type
_entity_poly.pdbx_seq_one_letter_code
_entity_poly.pdbx_strand_id
1 'polypeptide(L)'
;MNRTLLSASVAEQGALRHTPAGLPALDVWLEHDSQLEEAGQMRRVRARLRAVAIGPVAERLASQPLGAQWRFEGFLAGSGAQASRVVFHIQDFQQD
;
A
#
# COMPACT_ATOMS: atom_id res chain seq x y z
N MET A 1 3.22 -12.97 13.43
CA MET A 1 2.70 -11.60 13.24
C MET A 1 2.93 -11.17 11.80
N ASN A 2 2.00 -10.44 11.24
CA ASN A 2 2.15 -9.86 9.91
C ASN A 2 1.49 -8.48 9.91
N ARG A 3 2.29 -7.46 10.21
CA ARG A 3 1.84 -6.08 10.30
C ARG A 3 2.89 -5.18 9.70
N THR A 4 2.49 -4.35 8.75
CA THR A 4 3.39 -3.40 8.09
C THR A 4 2.85 -2.00 8.25
N LEU A 5 3.72 -1.09 8.67
CA LEU A 5 3.48 0.34 8.71
C LEU A 5 4.44 0.97 7.70
N LEU A 6 3.90 1.78 6.78
CA LEU A 6 4.72 2.34 5.72
C LEU A 6 4.21 3.72 5.35
N SER A 7 5.09 4.71 5.43
CA SER A 7 4.81 6.04 4.87
C SER A 7 5.07 6.00 3.38
N ALA A 8 4.09 6.40 2.59
CA ALA A 8 4.19 6.32 1.13
C ALA A 8 3.16 7.22 0.47
N SER A 9 3.33 7.41 -0.82
CA SER A 9 2.34 8.08 -1.66
C SER A 9 1.78 7.09 -2.66
N VAL A 10 0.55 7.34 -3.12
CA VAL A 10 -0.05 6.57 -4.21
C VAL A 10 0.45 7.17 -5.52
N ALA A 11 1.28 6.43 -6.23
CA ALA A 11 1.84 6.88 -7.51
C ALA A 11 0.88 6.62 -8.67
N GLU A 12 0.20 5.48 -8.63
CA GLU A 12 -0.77 5.08 -9.65
C GLU A 12 -1.90 4.32 -8.99
N GLN A 13 -3.10 4.48 -9.52
CA GLN A 13 -4.24 3.68 -9.07
C GLN A 13 -5.06 3.22 -10.26
N GLY A 14 -5.62 2.01 -10.14
CA GLY A 14 -6.58 1.49 -11.10
C GLY A 14 -7.96 2.04 -10.85
N ALA A 15 -8.91 1.63 -11.68
CA ALA A 15 -10.31 1.95 -11.44
C ALA A 15 -10.83 1.17 -10.23
N LEU A 16 -11.73 1.79 -9.48
CA LEU A 16 -12.40 1.09 -8.40
C LEU A 16 -13.18 -0.08 -8.99
N ARG A 17 -12.98 -1.25 -8.43
CA ARG A 17 -13.64 -2.48 -8.87
C ARG A 17 -14.34 -3.15 -7.70
N HIS A 18 -15.03 -4.24 -7.97
CA HIS A 18 -15.70 -5.01 -6.92
C HIS A 18 -15.21 -6.45 -6.94
N THR A 19 -15.01 -7.02 -5.76
CA THR A 19 -14.66 -8.44 -5.62
C THR A 19 -15.88 -9.30 -5.94
N PRO A 20 -15.70 -10.63 -6.14
CA PRO A 20 -16.85 -11.52 -6.32
C PRO A 20 -17.86 -11.45 -5.17
N ALA A 21 -17.43 -11.11 -3.96
CA ALA A 21 -18.32 -10.92 -2.81
C ALA A 21 -19.01 -9.54 -2.79
N GLY A 22 -18.76 -8.70 -3.79
CA GLY A 22 -19.39 -7.38 -3.89
C GLY A 22 -18.71 -6.28 -3.12
N LEU A 23 -17.51 -6.51 -2.58
CA LEU A 23 -16.79 -5.47 -1.85
C LEU A 23 -16.02 -4.58 -2.82
N PRO A 24 -15.94 -3.26 -2.55
CA PRO A 24 -15.08 -2.39 -3.34
C PRO A 24 -13.61 -2.76 -3.17
N ALA A 25 -12.83 -2.66 -4.24
CA ALA A 25 -11.41 -2.95 -4.23
C ALA A 25 -10.67 -1.97 -5.13
N LEU A 26 -9.49 -1.57 -4.69
CA LEU A 26 -8.64 -0.63 -5.40
C LEU A 26 -7.21 -1.15 -5.43
N ASP A 27 -6.66 -1.31 -6.63
CA ASP A 27 -5.26 -1.67 -6.80
C ASP A 27 -4.45 -0.40 -7.00
N VAL A 28 -3.33 -0.30 -6.31
CA VAL A 28 -2.46 0.88 -6.36
C VAL A 28 -1.00 0.47 -6.43
N TRP A 29 -0.17 1.40 -6.91
CA TRP A 29 1.26 1.36 -6.72
C TRP A 29 1.63 2.40 -5.68
N LEU A 30 2.33 1.97 -4.63
CA LEU A 30 2.83 2.86 -3.58
C LEU A 30 4.31 3.16 -3.84
N GLU A 31 4.70 4.39 -3.57
CA GLU A 31 6.10 4.80 -3.60
C GLU A 31 6.51 5.29 -2.22
N HIS A 32 7.60 4.73 -1.72
CA HIS A 32 8.20 5.05 -0.44
C HIS A 32 9.59 5.62 -0.64
N ASP A 33 9.90 6.67 0.11
CA ASP A 33 11.22 7.29 0.10
C ASP A 33 11.52 7.76 1.52
N SER A 34 12.59 7.26 2.09
CA SER A 34 13.00 7.64 3.45
C SER A 34 14.50 7.55 3.58
N GLN A 35 14.99 8.02 4.73
CA GLN A 35 16.39 7.82 5.11
C GLN A 35 16.43 7.04 6.40
N LEU A 36 17.14 5.93 6.38
CA LEU A 36 17.24 5.02 7.51
C LEU A 36 18.69 4.63 7.72
N GLU A 37 19.01 4.26 8.97
CA GLU A 37 20.32 3.76 9.31
C GLU A 37 20.41 2.28 9.01
N GLU A 38 21.50 1.87 8.37
CA GLU A 38 21.81 0.46 8.15
C GLU A 38 23.30 0.28 8.27
N ALA A 39 23.72 -0.65 9.11
CA ALA A 39 25.13 -0.92 9.38
C ALA A 39 25.91 0.33 9.84
N GLY A 40 25.29 1.18 10.65
CA GLY A 40 25.91 2.38 11.18
C GLY A 40 25.95 3.58 10.25
N GLN A 41 25.33 3.48 9.08
CA GLN A 41 25.34 4.57 8.10
C GLN A 41 23.92 4.89 7.65
N MET A 42 23.66 6.18 7.46
CA MET A 42 22.40 6.62 6.89
C MET A 42 22.38 6.30 5.40
N ARG A 43 21.26 5.74 4.94
CA ARG A 43 21.07 5.49 3.52
C ARG A 43 19.68 5.93 3.10
N ARG A 44 19.57 6.31 1.83
CA ARG A 44 18.28 6.56 1.22
C ARG A 44 17.63 5.22 0.88
N VAL A 45 16.40 5.07 1.31
CA VAL A 45 15.61 3.86 1.04
C VAL A 45 14.46 4.25 0.12
N ARG A 46 14.38 3.58 -1.03
CA ARG A 46 13.30 3.78 -1.98
C ARG A 46 12.68 2.45 -2.31
N ALA A 47 11.36 2.41 -2.35
CA ALA A 47 10.65 1.20 -2.70
C ALA A 47 9.38 1.56 -3.47
N ARG A 48 9.04 0.70 -4.42
CA ARG A 48 7.78 0.78 -5.14
C ARG A 48 7.12 -0.58 -5.02
N LEU A 49 5.91 -0.64 -4.50
CA LEU A 49 5.25 -1.92 -4.27
C LEU A 49 3.79 -1.86 -4.65
N ARG A 50 3.29 -3.01 -5.05
CA ARG A 50 1.87 -3.18 -5.32
C ARG A 50 1.12 -3.30 -4.02
N ALA A 51 -0.05 -2.66 -3.98
CA ALA A 51 -0.92 -2.71 -2.82
C ALA A 51 -2.37 -2.83 -3.29
N VAL A 52 -3.21 -3.34 -2.42
CA VAL A 52 -4.64 -3.45 -2.66
C VAL A 52 -5.38 -3.02 -1.39
N ALA A 53 -6.45 -2.26 -1.58
CA ALA A 53 -7.39 -1.93 -0.52
C ALA A 53 -8.72 -2.60 -0.84
N ILE A 54 -9.34 -3.26 0.14
CA ILE A 54 -10.60 -3.97 -0.03
C ILE A 54 -11.56 -3.53 1.07
N GLY A 55 -12.80 -3.19 0.69
CA GLY A 55 -13.82 -2.72 1.60
C GLY A 55 -13.90 -1.20 1.64
N PRO A 56 -14.45 -0.62 2.71
CA PRO A 56 -14.64 0.84 2.79
C PRO A 56 -13.35 1.64 2.63
N VAL A 57 -12.19 1.09 3.03
CA VAL A 57 -10.91 1.76 2.86
C VAL A 57 -10.57 1.97 1.37
N ALA A 58 -11.04 1.10 0.48
CA ALA A 58 -10.83 1.24 -0.96
C ALA A 58 -11.54 2.50 -1.49
N GLU A 59 -12.78 2.72 -1.09
CA GLU A 59 -13.55 3.89 -1.50
C GLU A 59 -12.92 5.17 -0.94
N ARG A 60 -12.50 5.12 0.32
CA ARG A 60 -11.87 6.26 0.98
C ARG A 60 -10.55 6.64 0.28
N LEU A 61 -9.74 5.64 -0.07
CA LEU A 61 -8.47 5.88 -0.75
C LEU A 61 -8.69 6.36 -2.18
N ALA A 62 -9.67 5.81 -2.89
CA ALA A 62 -9.96 6.19 -4.27
C ALA A 62 -10.34 7.67 -4.41
N SER A 63 -10.86 8.29 -3.37
CA SER A 63 -11.25 9.69 -3.38
C SER A 63 -10.12 10.65 -3.04
N GLN A 64 -8.92 10.14 -2.71
CA GLN A 64 -7.79 10.99 -2.35
C GLN A 64 -6.99 11.38 -3.59
N PRO A 65 -6.34 12.55 -3.57
CA PRO A 65 -5.50 12.95 -4.70
C PRO A 65 -4.26 12.07 -4.81
N LEU A 66 -3.84 11.80 -6.04
CA LEU A 66 -2.58 11.10 -6.30
C LEU A 66 -1.42 11.92 -5.77
N GLY A 67 -0.39 11.24 -5.28
CA GLY A 67 0.82 11.89 -4.78
C GLY A 67 0.74 12.34 -3.33
N ALA A 68 -0.45 12.30 -2.71
CA ALA A 68 -0.57 12.64 -1.30
C ALA A 68 0.16 11.60 -0.44
N GLN A 69 0.85 12.09 0.57
CA GLN A 69 1.64 11.25 1.48
C GLN A 69 0.76 10.77 2.62
N TRP A 70 0.79 9.45 2.88
CA TRP A 70 0.02 8.82 3.92
C TRP A 70 0.88 7.84 4.71
N ARG A 71 0.46 7.53 5.93
CA ARG A 71 0.98 6.39 6.66
C ARG A 71 -0.01 5.25 6.49
N PHE A 72 0.41 4.21 5.79
CA PHE A 72 -0.41 3.03 5.54
C PHE A 72 -0.14 1.96 6.58
N GLU A 73 -1.19 1.29 6.99
CA GLU A 73 -1.12 0.13 7.87
C GLU A 73 -1.80 -1.05 7.20
N GLY A 74 -1.19 -2.22 7.28
CA GLY A 74 -1.78 -3.42 6.71
C GLY A 74 -0.86 -4.62 6.86
N PHE A 75 -0.95 -5.54 5.92
CA PHE A 75 -0.17 -6.77 5.97
C PHE A 75 0.31 -7.16 4.58
N LEU A 76 1.28 -8.06 4.54
CA LEU A 76 1.83 -8.57 3.28
C LEU A 76 1.22 -9.95 3.00
N ALA A 77 0.90 -10.20 1.74
CA ALA A 77 0.38 -11.49 1.32
C ALA A 77 0.91 -11.84 -0.06
N GLY A 78 0.97 -13.13 -0.35
CA GLY A 78 1.29 -13.59 -1.70
C GLY A 78 0.15 -13.29 -2.66
N SER A 79 0.49 -13.05 -3.93
CA SER A 79 -0.47 -12.73 -4.97
C SER A 79 -0.90 -14.02 -5.70
N GLY A 80 -2.20 -14.32 -5.65
CA GLY A 80 -2.75 -15.51 -6.28
C GLY A 80 -2.08 -16.79 -5.78
N ALA A 81 -1.64 -17.63 -6.71
CA ALA A 81 -0.95 -18.88 -6.38
C ALA A 81 0.55 -18.69 -6.13
N GLN A 82 1.08 -17.46 -6.26
CA GLN A 82 2.52 -17.19 -6.16
C GLN A 82 2.83 -16.51 -4.83
N ALA A 83 3.17 -17.32 -3.82
CA ALA A 83 3.46 -16.81 -2.48
C ALA A 83 4.69 -15.87 -2.43
N SER A 84 5.59 -15.99 -3.40
CA SER A 84 6.78 -15.14 -3.47
C SER A 84 6.51 -13.76 -4.09
N ARG A 85 5.37 -13.57 -4.73
CA ARG A 85 4.97 -12.27 -5.28
C ARG A 85 4.12 -11.54 -4.25
N VAL A 86 4.76 -10.66 -3.49
CA VAL A 86 4.15 -10.02 -2.33
C VAL A 86 3.35 -8.79 -2.74
N VAL A 87 2.15 -8.67 -2.16
CA VAL A 87 1.27 -7.50 -2.29
C VAL A 87 0.95 -6.99 -0.89
N PHE A 88 0.98 -5.68 -0.72
CA PHE A 88 0.62 -5.04 0.54
C PHE A 88 -0.90 -4.84 0.57
N HIS A 89 -1.56 -5.45 1.54
CA HIS A 89 -2.99 -5.26 1.78
C HIS A 89 -3.19 -4.12 2.74
N ILE A 90 -3.80 -3.04 2.26
CA ILE A 90 -4.02 -1.82 3.04
C ILE A 90 -5.28 -2.00 3.88
N GLN A 91 -5.12 -1.92 5.21
CA GLN A 91 -6.24 -1.99 6.15
C GLN A 91 -6.70 -0.60 6.57
N ASP A 92 -5.76 0.35 6.63
CA ASP A 92 -6.07 1.73 7.01
C ASP A 92 -4.96 2.67 6.52
N PHE A 93 -5.27 3.95 6.47
CA PHE A 93 -4.28 4.99 6.20
C PHE A 93 -4.68 6.27 6.90
N GLN A 94 -3.69 7.05 7.30
CA GLN A 94 -3.91 8.32 7.99
C GLN A 94 -2.77 9.26 7.65
N GLN A 95 -2.96 10.53 7.97
CA GLN A 95 -1.91 11.54 7.77
C GLN A 95 -0.66 11.17 8.56
N ASP A 96 0.44 11.35 7.90
CA ASP A 96 1.75 11.03 8.46
C ASP A 96 2.27 12.17 9.35
#